data_a485bc5e0c2db58d5c1683bb63d2cdf8
#
_entry.id   a485bc5e0c2db58d5c1683bb63d2cdf8
#
_cell.length_a   1.000
_cell.length_b   1.000
_cell.length_c   1.000
_cell.angle_alpha   90.00
_cell.angle_beta   90.00
_cell.angle_gamma   90.00
#
_symmetry.space_group_name_H-M   'P 1'
#
loop_
_entity.id
_entity.type
_entity.pdbx_description
1 polymer ?
#
loop_
_entity_poly.entity_id
_entity_poly.type
_entity_poly.pdbx_seq_one_letter_code
_entity_poly.pdbx_strand_id
1 'polypeptide(L)'
;DIGDIVGVKGFVFRTRKGEISIHATEITMLSKSLLPLPEKWHGLKDQDTRYRQRYLDLIVNPNVKQTFVTRSQIVREIRAYLDGIGYLEVETPVLLPLQIAAAARPFVTHHNTLDMDMFLRIETELNLKKLIVGGFDRVYEVGRIFRNEGMDPSHNPEFTTIEMYQAYTDYHGMMDLIEDMYRTLAKKICGKDIISYQGTDIRLGEPWERLTMAEAVKKYAGVAVSYTHLRAHETEADLV
;
A
#
# COMPACT_ATOMS: atom_id res chain seq x y z
N ASP A 1 -36.30 10.47 1.03
CA ASP A 1 -35.95 9.46 0.04
C ASP A 1 -34.74 8.66 0.52
N ILE A 2 -34.48 7.52 -0.13
CA ILE A 2 -33.28 6.72 0.14
C ILE A 2 -32.03 7.51 -0.23
N GLY A 3 -31.08 7.62 0.71
CA GLY A 3 -29.87 8.43 0.56
C GLY A 3 -29.96 9.82 1.19
N ASP A 4 -31.14 10.28 1.63
CA ASP A 4 -31.26 11.52 2.39
C ASP A 4 -30.55 11.40 3.74
N ILE A 5 -29.87 12.46 4.15
CA ILE A 5 -29.25 12.56 5.48
C ILE A 5 -30.18 13.35 6.38
N VAL A 6 -30.56 12.75 7.48
CA VAL A 6 -31.52 13.37 8.43
C VAL A 6 -30.92 13.44 9.83
N GLY A 7 -31.21 14.53 10.54
CA GLY A 7 -30.97 14.65 11.98
C GLY A 7 -32.20 14.16 12.73
N VAL A 8 -32.01 13.35 13.77
CA VAL A 8 -33.10 12.83 14.58
C VAL A 8 -32.84 13.19 16.04
N LYS A 9 -33.82 13.87 16.68
CA LYS A 9 -33.87 14.03 18.14
C LYS A 9 -34.82 12.99 18.71
N GLY A 10 -34.47 12.40 19.83
CA GLY A 10 -35.27 11.38 20.48
C GLY A 10 -34.50 10.60 21.52
N PHE A 11 -35.03 9.48 21.97
CA PHE A 11 -34.38 8.59 22.90
C PHE A 11 -34.17 7.21 22.28
N VAL A 12 -33.05 6.59 22.67
CA VAL A 12 -32.69 5.25 22.22
C VAL A 12 -33.42 4.21 23.04
N PHE A 13 -33.97 3.21 22.38
CA PHE A 13 -34.63 2.08 23.03
C PHE A 13 -34.35 0.79 22.30
N ARG A 14 -34.61 -0.35 22.93
CA ARG A 14 -34.50 -1.65 22.33
C ARG A 14 -35.88 -2.20 22.00
N THR A 15 -36.09 -2.60 20.76
CA THR A 15 -37.34 -3.21 20.32
C THR A 15 -37.55 -4.59 20.96
N ARG A 16 -38.78 -5.12 20.90
CA ARG A 16 -39.08 -6.50 21.37
C ARG A 16 -38.25 -7.56 20.65
N LYS A 17 -37.77 -7.29 19.44
CA LYS A 17 -36.89 -8.18 18.68
C LYS A 17 -35.39 -7.96 18.97
N GLY A 18 -35.07 -7.07 19.92
CA GLY A 18 -33.69 -6.82 20.34
C GLY A 18 -32.96 -5.73 19.52
N GLU A 19 -33.57 -5.11 18.53
CA GLU A 19 -32.96 -4.07 17.71
C GLU A 19 -32.86 -2.75 18.46
N ILE A 20 -31.71 -2.07 18.33
CA ILE A 20 -31.51 -0.71 18.85
C ILE A 20 -32.18 0.27 17.89
N SER A 21 -33.11 1.04 18.41
CA SER A 21 -33.91 1.98 17.63
C SER A 21 -33.99 3.33 18.34
N ILE A 22 -34.35 4.39 17.60
CA ILE A 22 -34.56 5.73 18.12
C ILE A 22 -36.08 6.06 18.02
N HIS A 23 -36.68 6.37 19.17
CA HIS A 23 -38.00 6.98 19.16
C HIS A 23 -37.86 8.46 18.85
N ALA A 24 -38.17 8.81 17.59
CA ALA A 24 -37.96 10.16 17.08
C ALA A 24 -39.05 11.10 17.60
N THR A 25 -38.65 12.21 18.22
CA THR A 25 -39.54 13.34 18.57
C THR A 25 -39.43 14.48 17.57
N GLU A 26 -38.30 14.59 16.87
CA GLU A 26 -38.05 15.58 15.82
C GLU A 26 -37.19 14.97 14.73
N ILE A 27 -37.50 15.25 13.48
CA ILE A 27 -36.71 14.86 12.30
C ILE A 27 -36.43 16.10 11.47
N THR A 28 -35.14 16.39 11.22
CA THR A 28 -34.69 17.51 10.41
C THR A 28 -33.97 16.99 9.18
N MET A 29 -34.35 17.48 7.99
CA MET A 29 -33.59 17.22 6.76
C MET A 29 -32.26 17.97 6.80
N LEU A 30 -31.14 17.26 6.77
CA LEU A 30 -29.79 17.85 6.76
C LEU A 30 -29.23 17.96 5.34
N SER A 31 -29.43 16.93 4.53
CA SER A 31 -28.99 16.92 3.12
C SER A 31 -29.93 16.05 2.29
N LYS A 32 -30.38 16.58 1.17
CA LYS A 32 -31.24 15.90 0.21
C LYS A 32 -30.40 15.12 -0.80
N SER A 33 -30.69 13.83 -0.97
CA SER A 33 -30.13 13.04 -2.07
C SER A 33 -30.84 13.39 -3.37
N LEU A 34 -30.09 13.92 -4.35
CA LEU A 34 -30.64 14.31 -5.65
C LEU A 34 -30.63 13.17 -6.66
N LEU A 35 -29.80 12.17 -6.45
CA LEU A 35 -29.69 10.99 -7.30
C LEU A 35 -29.96 9.72 -6.47
N PRO A 36 -30.64 8.72 -7.05
CA PRO A 36 -30.84 7.44 -6.36
C PRO A 36 -29.51 6.74 -6.10
N LEU A 37 -29.39 6.11 -4.93
CA LEU A 37 -28.28 5.23 -4.64
C LEU A 37 -28.43 3.93 -5.44
N PRO A 38 -27.31 3.28 -5.84
CA PRO A 38 -27.34 1.93 -6.38
C PRO A 38 -28.07 0.98 -5.44
N GLU A 39 -28.69 -0.09 -5.99
CA GLU A 39 -29.46 -1.05 -5.20
C GLU A 39 -28.64 -1.61 -4.03
N LYS A 40 -29.18 -1.44 -2.82
CA LYS A 40 -28.53 -1.86 -1.57
C LYS A 40 -28.38 -3.41 -1.49
N TRP A 41 -29.32 -4.15 -2.05
CA TRP A 41 -29.40 -5.61 -1.90
C TRP A 41 -28.33 -6.37 -2.70
N HIS A 42 -27.90 -5.85 -3.83
CA HIS A 42 -26.90 -6.49 -4.68
C HIS A 42 -25.54 -5.78 -4.63
N GLY A 43 -25.45 -4.64 -3.95
CA GLY A 43 -24.27 -3.78 -3.94
C GLY A 43 -23.93 -3.25 -5.35
N LEU A 44 -22.87 -2.46 -5.43
CA LEU A 44 -22.31 -2.03 -6.70
C LEU A 44 -21.30 -3.10 -7.16
N LYS A 45 -21.63 -3.87 -8.23
CA LYS A 45 -20.80 -4.98 -8.74
C LYS A 45 -19.89 -4.57 -9.88
N ASP A 46 -20.32 -3.60 -10.70
CA ASP A 46 -19.54 -3.10 -11.82
C ASP A 46 -18.22 -2.51 -11.34
N GLN A 47 -17.12 -3.11 -11.76
CA GLN A 47 -15.79 -2.79 -11.26
C GLN A 47 -15.34 -1.38 -11.68
N ASP A 48 -15.64 -0.97 -12.89
CA ASP A 48 -15.28 0.35 -13.40
C ASP A 48 -15.99 1.46 -12.62
N THR A 49 -17.28 1.32 -12.41
CA THR A 49 -18.07 2.25 -11.57
C THR A 49 -17.57 2.28 -10.12
N ARG A 50 -17.21 1.13 -9.53
CA ARG A 50 -16.64 1.06 -8.18
C ARG A 50 -15.32 1.83 -8.05
N TYR A 51 -14.47 1.80 -9.06
CA TYR A 51 -13.22 2.55 -9.06
C TYR A 51 -13.43 4.03 -9.35
N ARG A 52 -14.28 4.38 -10.33
CA ARG A 52 -14.51 5.78 -10.73
C ARG A 52 -15.37 6.54 -9.75
N GLN A 53 -16.34 5.86 -9.11
CA GLN A 53 -17.27 6.46 -8.14
C GLN A 53 -17.08 5.77 -6.77
N ARG A 54 -15.87 5.85 -6.23
CA ARG A 54 -15.51 5.19 -4.97
C ARG A 54 -16.43 5.56 -3.81
N TYR A 55 -16.96 6.77 -3.78
CA TYR A 55 -17.89 7.21 -2.76
C TYR A 55 -19.21 6.40 -2.77
N LEU A 56 -19.71 6.00 -3.93
CA LEU A 56 -20.87 5.12 -4.03
C LEU A 56 -20.54 3.70 -3.54
N ASP A 57 -19.38 3.18 -3.93
CA ASP A 57 -18.88 1.87 -3.47
C ASP A 57 -18.77 1.83 -1.94
N LEU A 58 -18.30 2.90 -1.31
CA LEU A 58 -18.21 3.04 0.15
C LEU A 58 -19.58 3.08 0.83
N ILE A 59 -20.60 3.65 0.19
CA ILE A 59 -21.97 3.74 0.72
C ILE A 59 -22.65 2.36 0.67
N VAL A 60 -22.55 1.66 -0.44
CA VAL A 60 -23.33 0.44 -0.70
C VAL A 60 -22.61 -0.87 -0.35
N ASN A 61 -21.28 -0.84 -0.24
CA ASN A 61 -20.44 -2.01 0.09
C ASN A 61 -19.69 -1.79 1.41
N PRO A 62 -20.25 -2.15 2.57
CA PRO A 62 -19.66 -1.86 3.89
C PRO A 62 -18.24 -2.38 4.08
N ASN A 63 -17.91 -3.52 3.48
CA ASN A 63 -16.58 -4.13 3.59
C ASN A 63 -15.48 -3.28 2.94
N VAL A 64 -15.81 -2.46 1.93
CA VAL A 64 -14.86 -1.58 1.24
C VAL A 64 -14.28 -0.55 2.21
N LYS A 65 -15.12 0.05 3.06
CA LYS A 65 -14.66 1.00 4.09
C LYS A 65 -13.62 0.36 5.02
N GLN A 66 -13.88 -0.89 5.46
CA GLN A 66 -12.95 -1.60 6.35
C GLN A 66 -11.60 -1.84 5.65
N THR A 67 -11.59 -2.18 4.38
CA THR A 67 -10.34 -2.33 3.60
C THR A 67 -9.49 -1.05 3.63
N PHE A 68 -10.10 0.12 3.42
CA PHE A 68 -9.36 1.40 3.47
C PHE A 68 -8.89 1.75 4.89
N VAL A 69 -9.70 1.46 5.92
CA VAL A 69 -9.29 1.63 7.32
C VAL A 69 -8.09 0.74 7.62
N THR A 70 -8.14 -0.55 7.26
CA THR A 70 -7.03 -1.50 7.46
C THR A 70 -5.78 -1.05 6.71
N ARG A 71 -5.90 -0.59 5.47
CA ARG A 71 -4.76 -0.04 4.71
C ARG A 71 -4.09 1.12 5.45
N SER A 72 -4.88 2.05 5.98
CA SER A 72 -4.35 3.19 6.75
C SER A 72 -3.69 2.73 8.07
N GLN A 73 -4.26 1.72 8.72
CA GLN A 73 -3.66 1.10 9.90
C GLN A 73 -2.31 0.44 9.58
N ILE A 74 -2.21 -0.32 8.48
CA ILE A 74 -0.96 -0.95 8.03
C ILE A 74 0.14 0.10 7.88
N VAL A 75 -0.11 1.18 7.15
CA VAL A 75 0.90 2.23 6.92
C VAL A 75 1.33 2.89 8.24
N ARG A 76 0.38 3.16 9.14
CA ARG A 76 0.67 3.71 10.46
C ARG A 76 1.54 2.78 11.30
N GLU A 77 1.21 1.47 11.32
CA GLU A 77 1.96 0.51 12.11
C GLU A 77 3.36 0.22 11.53
N ILE A 78 3.54 0.31 10.21
CA ILE A 78 4.87 0.26 9.59
C ILE A 78 5.73 1.45 10.07
N ARG A 79 5.18 2.67 10.06
CA ARG A 79 5.87 3.84 10.60
C ARG A 79 6.25 3.64 12.06
N ALA A 80 5.30 3.25 12.89
CA ALA A 80 5.55 3.01 14.31
C ALA A 80 6.60 1.90 14.55
N TYR A 81 6.64 0.88 13.71
CA TYR A 81 7.65 -0.16 13.77
C TYR A 81 9.04 0.37 13.42
N LEU A 82 9.17 1.06 12.30
CA LEU A 82 10.47 1.59 11.83
C LEU A 82 11.02 2.67 12.77
N ASP A 83 10.17 3.60 13.22
CA ASP A 83 10.53 4.61 14.22
C ASP A 83 11.00 3.94 15.52
N GLY A 84 10.31 2.88 15.95
CA GLY A 84 10.63 2.12 17.17
C GLY A 84 11.99 1.41 17.14
N ILE A 85 12.52 1.12 15.97
CA ILE A 85 13.86 0.51 15.79
C ILE A 85 14.91 1.51 15.30
N GLY A 86 14.59 2.81 15.37
CA GLY A 86 15.53 3.91 15.15
C GLY A 86 15.74 4.33 13.69
N TYR A 87 14.79 4.03 12.80
CA TYR A 87 14.76 4.65 11.48
C TYR A 87 14.15 6.05 11.56
N LEU A 88 14.65 6.95 10.72
CA LEU A 88 14.12 8.29 10.53
C LEU A 88 13.28 8.34 9.24
N GLU A 89 12.01 8.75 9.35
CA GLU A 89 11.21 9.05 8.16
C GLU A 89 11.71 10.35 7.53
N VAL A 90 11.92 10.31 6.22
CA VAL A 90 12.39 11.46 5.44
C VAL A 90 11.49 11.66 4.23
N GLU A 91 11.49 12.88 3.70
CA GLU A 91 10.84 13.23 2.43
C GLU A 91 11.88 13.70 1.44
N THR A 92 11.92 13.06 0.27
CA THR A 92 12.82 13.43 -0.82
C THR A 92 12.04 14.04 -2.00
N PRO A 93 12.69 14.79 -2.90
CA PRO A 93 12.00 15.47 -3.99
C PRO A 93 11.19 14.53 -4.89
N VAL A 94 9.97 14.95 -5.19
CA VAL A 94 9.09 14.29 -6.18
C VAL A 94 9.44 14.72 -7.60
N LEU A 95 9.79 16.00 -7.80
CA LEU A 95 10.22 16.56 -9.07
C LEU A 95 11.73 16.49 -9.18
N LEU A 96 12.23 15.87 -10.25
CA LEU A 96 13.65 15.66 -10.48
C LEU A 96 14.08 16.37 -11.77
N PRO A 97 15.25 17.03 -11.80
CA PRO A 97 15.75 17.71 -12.98
C PRO A 97 16.32 16.76 -14.03
N LEU A 98 16.57 15.51 -13.64
CA LEU A 98 17.14 14.47 -14.49
C LEU A 98 16.28 13.21 -14.41
N GLN A 99 16.14 12.54 -15.53
CA GLN A 99 15.56 11.20 -15.55
C GLN A 99 16.51 10.22 -14.86
N ILE A 100 15.99 9.46 -13.91
CA ILE A 100 16.74 8.39 -13.29
C ILE A 100 16.87 7.23 -14.29
N ALA A 101 18.05 6.65 -14.37
CA ALA A 101 18.34 5.51 -15.25
C ALA A 101 17.75 4.21 -14.67
N ALA A 102 16.43 4.03 -14.79
CA ALA A 102 15.73 2.80 -14.45
C ALA A 102 14.82 2.39 -15.61
N ALA A 103 14.37 1.15 -15.62
CA ALA A 103 13.54 0.60 -16.69
C ALA A 103 12.15 1.27 -16.83
N ALA A 104 11.67 1.94 -15.77
CA ALA A 104 10.36 2.59 -15.76
C ALA A 104 10.37 3.94 -16.50
N ARG A 105 9.26 4.25 -17.17
CA ARG A 105 9.08 5.53 -17.86
C ARG A 105 8.55 6.60 -16.89
N PRO A 106 9.19 7.79 -16.79
CA PRO A 106 8.69 8.87 -15.96
C PRO A 106 7.55 9.62 -16.63
N PHE A 107 6.72 10.30 -15.82
CA PHE A 107 5.93 11.42 -16.30
C PHE A 107 6.82 12.66 -16.41
N VAL A 108 6.67 13.42 -17.50
CA VAL A 108 7.41 14.64 -17.75
C VAL A 108 6.50 15.84 -17.53
N THR A 109 7.01 16.89 -16.90
CA THR A 109 6.34 18.18 -16.75
C THR A 109 7.34 19.30 -17.04
N HIS A 110 6.85 20.52 -17.28
CA HIS A 110 7.71 21.67 -17.57
C HIS A 110 7.72 22.66 -16.41
N HIS A 111 8.92 23.09 -15.99
CA HIS A 111 9.10 24.10 -14.98
C HIS A 111 9.19 25.50 -15.65
N ASN A 112 8.09 26.26 -15.65
CA ASN A 112 7.95 27.49 -16.40
C ASN A 112 9.03 28.54 -16.10
N THR A 113 9.40 28.73 -14.83
CA THR A 113 10.38 29.75 -14.44
C THR A 113 11.81 29.38 -14.83
N LEU A 114 12.16 28.10 -14.79
CA LEU A 114 13.49 27.61 -15.16
C LEU A 114 13.58 27.22 -16.64
N ASP A 115 12.46 27.26 -17.37
CA ASP A 115 12.34 26.87 -18.76
C ASP A 115 13.02 25.52 -19.05
N MET A 116 12.69 24.52 -18.23
CA MET A 116 13.27 23.17 -18.32
C MET A 116 12.25 22.08 -18.01
N ASP A 117 12.45 20.91 -18.61
CA ASP A 117 11.66 19.74 -18.30
C ASP A 117 12.09 19.14 -16.95
N MET A 118 11.09 18.70 -16.19
CA MET A 118 11.23 18.01 -14.93
C MET A 118 10.53 16.66 -15.00
N PHE A 119 10.98 15.71 -14.21
CA PHE A 119 10.48 14.34 -14.19
C PHE A 119 9.87 14.02 -12.84
N LEU A 120 8.67 13.41 -12.84
CA LEU A 120 8.13 12.82 -11.63
C LEU A 120 8.97 11.57 -11.29
N ARG A 121 9.33 11.43 -10.03
CA ARG A 121 10.17 10.31 -9.55
C ARG A 121 9.52 8.96 -9.81
N ILE A 122 10.33 7.99 -10.23
CA ILE A 122 9.94 6.60 -10.44
C ILE A 122 10.39 5.68 -9.31
N GLU A 123 11.21 6.20 -8.38
CA GLU A 123 11.80 5.55 -7.21
C GLU A 123 12.30 6.60 -6.22
N THR A 124 12.67 6.21 -5.01
CA THR A 124 13.29 7.08 -3.98
C THR A 124 14.74 6.66 -3.66
N GLU A 125 15.21 5.54 -4.21
CA GLU A 125 16.46 4.87 -3.90
C GLU A 125 17.67 5.80 -3.86
N LEU A 126 17.95 6.49 -4.98
CA LEU A 126 19.16 7.33 -5.09
C LEU A 126 19.20 8.44 -4.04
N ASN A 127 18.06 9.07 -3.76
CA ASN A 127 17.98 10.14 -2.77
C ASN A 127 18.17 9.61 -1.34
N LEU A 128 17.61 8.45 -1.01
CA LEU A 128 17.79 7.83 0.29
C LEU A 128 19.25 7.35 0.49
N LYS A 129 19.88 6.81 -0.55
CA LYS A 129 21.33 6.46 -0.51
C LYS A 129 22.21 7.69 -0.28
N LYS A 130 21.89 8.85 -0.87
CA LYS A 130 22.59 10.10 -0.61
C LYS A 130 22.50 10.54 0.86
N LEU A 131 21.37 10.29 1.52
CA LEU A 131 21.21 10.57 2.94
C LEU A 131 22.10 9.66 3.81
N ILE A 132 22.22 8.37 3.46
CA ILE A 132 23.18 7.45 4.11
C ILE A 132 24.61 7.96 3.94
N VAL A 133 25.00 8.33 2.71
CA VAL A 133 26.32 8.95 2.46
C VAL A 133 26.50 10.24 3.27
N GLY A 134 25.43 11.01 3.46
CA GLY A 134 25.41 12.23 4.29
C GLY A 134 25.52 11.99 5.80
N GLY A 135 25.53 10.72 6.25
CA GLY A 135 25.78 10.35 7.65
C GLY A 135 24.55 9.92 8.45
N PHE A 136 23.41 9.71 7.81
CA PHE A 136 22.29 9.04 8.47
C PHE A 136 22.50 7.53 8.49
N ASP A 137 22.34 6.89 9.65
CA ASP A 137 22.51 5.44 9.77
C ASP A 137 21.31 4.64 9.27
N ARG A 138 20.08 5.19 9.42
CA ARG A 138 18.82 4.52 9.09
C ARG A 138 17.81 5.53 8.63
N VAL A 139 17.32 5.37 7.41
CA VAL A 139 16.28 6.25 6.83
C VAL A 139 15.22 5.42 6.12
N TYR A 140 14.00 5.93 6.09
CA TYR A 140 12.94 5.40 5.24
C TYR A 140 12.05 6.50 4.69
N GLU A 141 11.37 6.23 3.61
CA GLU A 141 10.37 7.11 3.04
C GLU A 141 9.11 6.33 2.68
N VAL A 142 7.95 6.84 3.08
CA VAL A 142 6.65 6.40 2.61
C VAL A 142 6.18 7.39 1.57
N GLY A 143 6.40 7.09 0.30
CA GLY A 143 6.24 8.06 -0.78
C GLY A 143 5.38 7.59 -1.94
N ARG A 144 4.86 8.56 -2.70
CA ARG A 144 4.25 8.31 -4.00
C ARG A 144 5.33 8.18 -5.07
N ILE A 145 5.15 7.16 -5.90
CA ILE A 145 5.98 6.85 -7.07
C ILE A 145 5.09 6.93 -8.30
N PHE A 146 5.66 7.37 -9.41
CA PHE A 146 4.94 7.66 -10.65
C PHE A 146 5.61 6.93 -11.81
N ARG A 147 4.88 6.04 -12.48
CA ARG A 147 5.36 5.31 -13.66
C ARG A 147 4.38 5.44 -14.80
N ASN A 148 4.81 6.07 -15.89
CA ASN A 148 3.99 6.32 -17.07
C ASN A 148 3.94 5.07 -17.97
N GLU A 149 3.28 4.05 -17.46
CA GLU A 149 3.17 2.73 -18.07
C GLU A 149 1.70 2.30 -18.16
N GLY A 150 1.46 1.10 -18.70
CA GLY A 150 0.11 0.55 -18.80
C GLY A 150 -0.57 0.35 -17.43
N MET A 151 -1.89 0.42 -17.42
CA MET A 151 -2.71 0.16 -16.22
C MET A 151 -3.38 -1.21 -16.32
N ASP A 152 -3.37 -1.94 -15.22
CA ASP A 152 -4.11 -3.18 -15.02
C ASP A 152 -4.58 -3.28 -13.54
N PRO A 153 -5.28 -4.34 -13.13
CA PRO A 153 -5.73 -4.49 -11.75
C PRO A 153 -4.61 -4.48 -10.69
N SER A 154 -3.36 -4.75 -11.07
CA SER A 154 -2.18 -4.81 -10.20
C SER A 154 -1.25 -3.61 -10.36
N HIS A 155 -1.38 -2.84 -11.45
CA HIS A 155 -0.49 -1.74 -11.78
C HIS A 155 -1.25 -0.43 -11.97
N ASN A 156 -0.94 0.56 -11.15
CA ASN A 156 -1.42 1.93 -11.30
C ASN A 156 -0.26 2.84 -11.68
N PRO A 157 -0.50 3.93 -12.45
CA PRO A 157 0.54 4.88 -12.83
C PRO A 157 1.11 5.66 -11.63
N GLU A 158 0.36 5.72 -10.53
CA GLU A 158 0.84 6.23 -9.24
C GLU A 158 0.51 5.25 -8.13
N PHE A 159 1.47 5.01 -7.24
CA PHE A 159 1.31 4.08 -6.13
C PHE A 159 2.19 4.49 -4.94
N THR A 160 1.89 3.98 -3.77
CA THR A 160 2.68 4.23 -2.56
C THR A 160 3.69 3.10 -2.39
N THR A 161 4.95 3.45 -2.20
CA THR A 161 6.02 2.56 -1.78
C THR A 161 6.53 2.92 -0.39
N ILE A 162 7.22 1.98 0.22
CA ILE A 162 8.06 2.20 1.39
C ILE A 162 9.42 1.68 1.01
N GLU A 163 10.41 2.56 1.02
CA GLU A 163 11.80 2.19 0.84
C GLU A 163 12.58 2.52 2.11
N MET A 164 13.51 1.66 2.48
CA MET A 164 14.30 1.82 3.70
C MET A 164 15.75 1.44 3.45
N TYR A 165 16.66 2.22 4.04
CA TYR A 165 18.09 2.05 3.90
C TYR A 165 18.76 2.11 5.27
N GLN A 166 19.72 1.22 5.49
CA GLN A 166 20.48 1.14 6.73
C GLN A 166 21.96 0.94 6.43
N ALA A 167 22.79 1.75 7.07
CA ALA A 167 24.25 1.58 7.05
C ALA A 167 24.68 0.37 7.93
N TYR A 168 25.84 -0.18 7.65
CA TYR A 168 26.48 -1.23 8.45
C TYR A 168 25.66 -2.51 8.60
N THR A 169 24.84 -2.84 7.61
CA THR A 169 24.09 -4.09 7.53
C THR A 169 24.24 -4.71 6.14
N ASP A 170 23.83 -5.95 6.00
CA ASP A 170 23.76 -6.67 4.73
C ASP A 170 22.32 -7.10 4.41
N TYR A 171 22.16 -7.86 3.33
CA TYR A 171 20.83 -8.35 2.92
C TYR A 171 20.22 -9.32 3.96
N HIS A 172 21.02 -10.03 4.76
CA HIS A 172 20.51 -10.88 5.83
C HIS A 172 19.83 -10.05 6.92
N GLY A 173 20.47 -8.95 7.35
CA GLY A 173 19.85 -8.02 8.30
C GLY A 173 18.55 -7.40 7.79
N MET A 174 18.50 -7.09 6.48
CA MET A 174 17.25 -6.60 5.87
C MET A 174 16.17 -7.68 5.76
N MET A 175 16.54 -8.94 5.49
CA MET A 175 15.60 -10.07 5.54
C MET A 175 15.00 -10.25 6.94
N ASP A 176 15.82 -10.21 7.98
CA ASP A 176 15.38 -10.31 9.37
C ASP A 176 14.42 -9.18 9.75
N LEU A 177 14.74 -7.95 9.34
CA LEU A 177 13.89 -6.79 9.57
C LEU A 177 12.52 -6.94 8.91
N ILE A 178 12.48 -7.34 7.63
CA ILE A 178 11.22 -7.52 6.88
C ILE A 178 10.39 -8.63 7.51
N GLU A 179 10.99 -9.77 7.83
CA GLU A 179 10.30 -10.90 8.48
C GLU A 179 9.66 -10.48 9.81
N ASP A 180 10.43 -9.79 10.67
CA ASP A 180 9.92 -9.33 11.97
C ASP A 180 8.84 -8.25 11.83
N MET A 181 8.99 -7.33 10.87
CA MET A 181 7.99 -6.31 10.56
C MET A 181 6.66 -6.95 10.15
N TYR A 182 6.66 -7.90 9.21
CA TYR A 182 5.44 -8.58 8.77
C TYR A 182 4.77 -9.37 9.90
N ARG A 183 5.56 -10.06 10.71
CA ARG A 183 5.06 -10.78 11.90
C ARG A 183 4.41 -9.83 12.90
N THR A 184 5.04 -8.70 13.15
CA THR A 184 4.53 -7.66 14.05
C THR A 184 3.23 -7.05 13.54
N LEU A 185 3.17 -6.71 12.25
CA LEU A 185 1.97 -6.17 11.61
C LEU A 185 0.80 -7.15 11.64
N ALA A 186 1.05 -8.42 11.33
CA ALA A 186 0.00 -9.45 11.37
C ALA A 186 -0.63 -9.56 12.76
N LYS A 187 0.19 -9.59 13.81
CA LYS A 187 -0.29 -9.63 15.20
C LYS A 187 -1.06 -8.38 15.59
N LYS A 188 -0.56 -7.19 15.24
CA LYS A 188 -1.19 -5.92 15.62
C LYS A 188 -2.51 -5.67 14.89
N ILE A 189 -2.60 -6.02 13.60
CA ILE A 189 -3.73 -5.68 12.73
C ILE A 189 -4.75 -6.81 12.69
N CYS A 190 -4.29 -8.06 12.57
CA CYS A 190 -5.17 -9.23 12.43
C CYS A 190 -5.38 -9.98 13.76
N GLY A 191 -4.65 -9.63 14.82
CA GLY A 191 -4.69 -10.31 16.12
C GLY A 191 -4.09 -11.72 16.10
N LYS A 192 -3.47 -12.14 15.00
CA LYS A 192 -2.90 -13.47 14.77
C LYS A 192 -1.78 -13.39 13.74
N ASP A 193 -0.93 -14.40 13.72
CA ASP A 193 0.20 -14.51 12.80
C ASP A 193 -0.02 -15.50 11.64
N ILE A 194 -1.23 -16.06 11.54
CA ILE A 194 -1.69 -16.84 10.38
C ILE A 194 -2.78 -16.03 9.68
N ILE A 195 -2.57 -15.70 8.42
CA ILE A 195 -3.49 -14.91 7.60
C ILE A 195 -4.01 -15.79 6.46
N SER A 196 -5.33 -15.90 6.31
CA SER A 196 -5.93 -16.57 5.16
C SER A 196 -6.07 -15.61 3.98
N TYR A 197 -5.47 -15.94 2.85
CA TYR A 197 -5.55 -15.17 1.62
C TYR A 197 -5.92 -16.08 0.44
N GLN A 198 -7.04 -15.79 -0.23
CA GLN A 198 -7.56 -16.58 -1.34
C GLN A 198 -7.66 -18.09 -1.05
N GLY A 199 -8.04 -18.45 0.18
CA GLY A 199 -8.18 -19.85 0.62
C GLY A 199 -6.88 -20.53 1.05
N THR A 200 -5.74 -19.83 1.02
CA THR A 200 -4.44 -20.31 1.49
C THR A 200 -4.04 -19.65 2.79
N ASP A 201 -3.62 -20.43 3.77
CA ASP A 201 -3.11 -19.91 5.03
C ASP A 201 -1.62 -19.55 4.91
N ILE A 202 -1.32 -18.28 5.15
CA ILE A 202 0.04 -17.74 5.17
C ILE A 202 0.48 -17.64 6.63
N ARG A 203 1.53 -18.37 6.99
CA ARG A 203 2.06 -18.48 8.36
C ARG A 203 3.19 -17.48 8.58
N LEU A 204 2.85 -16.25 8.93
CA LEU A 204 3.83 -15.18 9.15
C LEU A 204 4.57 -15.29 10.48
N GLY A 205 4.08 -16.09 11.43
CA GLY A 205 4.71 -16.33 12.72
C GLY A 205 5.84 -17.32 12.71
N GLU A 206 5.92 -18.19 11.69
CA GLU A 206 6.98 -19.17 11.52
C GLU A 206 8.22 -18.52 10.86
N PRO A 207 9.44 -19.04 11.06
CA PRO A 207 10.62 -18.58 10.35
C PRO A 207 10.44 -18.71 8.84
N TRP A 208 10.79 -17.66 8.12
CA TRP A 208 10.71 -17.69 6.65
C TRP A 208 11.88 -18.44 6.07
N GLU A 209 11.57 -19.27 5.07
CA GLU A 209 12.58 -20.02 4.35
C GLU A 209 13.49 -19.07 3.54
N ARG A 210 14.79 -19.30 3.64
CA ARG A 210 15.81 -18.53 2.92
C ARG A 210 16.40 -19.41 1.84
N LEU A 211 16.18 -19.05 0.59
CA LEU A 211 16.60 -19.80 -0.59
C LEU A 211 17.36 -18.88 -1.54
N THR A 212 18.39 -19.42 -2.16
CA THR A 212 18.94 -18.78 -3.36
C THR A 212 17.92 -18.84 -4.49
N MET A 213 18.05 -17.96 -5.49
CA MET A 213 17.18 -17.97 -6.67
C MET A 213 17.15 -19.34 -7.35
N ALA A 214 18.30 -19.99 -7.48
CA ALA A 214 18.42 -21.32 -8.09
C ALA A 214 17.68 -22.39 -7.28
N GLU A 215 17.79 -22.37 -5.96
CA GLU A 215 17.08 -23.28 -5.07
C GLU A 215 15.55 -23.04 -5.13
N ALA A 216 15.14 -21.78 -5.15
CA ALA A 216 13.72 -21.42 -5.25
C ALA A 216 13.11 -21.93 -6.58
N VAL A 217 13.77 -21.70 -7.71
CA VAL A 217 13.32 -22.19 -9.03
C VAL A 217 13.26 -23.72 -9.04
N LYS A 218 14.31 -24.39 -8.52
CA LYS A 218 14.33 -25.86 -8.42
C LYS A 218 13.17 -26.38 -7.56
N LYS A 219 12.91 -25.74 -6.42
CA LYS A 219 11.90 -26.18 -5.45
C LYS A 219 10.47 -25.97 -5.98
N TYR A 220 10.17 -24.78 -6.51
CA TYR A 220 8.82 -24.38 -6.84
C TYR A 220 8.43 -24.59 -8.30
N ALA A 221 9.38 -24.53 -9.23
CA ALA A 221 9.15 -24.80 -10.65
C ALA A 221 9.61 -26.20 -11.11
N GLY A 222 10.34 -26.95 -10.27
CA GLY A 222 10.85 -28.27 -10.62
C GLY A 222 11.99 -28.24 -11.67
N VAL A 223 12.51 -27.07 -12.00
CA VAL A 223 13.53 -26.88 -13.03
C VAL A 223 14.89 -26.72 -12.38
N ALA A 224 15.84 -27.61 -12.74
CA ALA A 224 17.23 -27.40 -12.36
C ALA A 224 17.85 -26.36 -13.28
N VAL A 225 18.13 -25.16 -12.73
CA VAL A 225 18.81 -24.10 -13.47
C VAL A 225 20.29 -24.41 -13.53
N SER A 226 20.84 -24.64 -14.74
CA SER A 226 22.28 -24.80 -14.92
C SER A 226 22.99 -23.46 -14.71
N TYR A 227 24.10 -23.49 -14.02
CA TYR A 227 24.87 -22.29 -13.59
C TYR A 227 25.24 -21.30 -14.73
N THR A 228 25.21 -21.76 -15.97
CA THR A 228 25.54 -20.96 -17.16
C THR A 228 24.53 -19.88 -17.51
N HIS A 229 23.26 -20.01 -17.13
CA HIS A 229 22.22 -19.01 -17.41
C HIS A 229 22.13 -17.92 -16.33
N LEU A 230 22.51 -18.22 -15.09
CA LEU A 230 22.54 -17.23 -14.01
C LEU A 230 23.74 -16.29 -14.11
N ARG A 231 24.90 -16.76 -14.59
CA ARG A 231 26.07 -15.91 -14.78
C ARG A 231 25.87 -14.76 -15.78
N ALA A 232 25.00 -14.92 -16.77
CA ALA A 232 24.73 -13.87 -17.75
C ALA A 232 23.94 -12.69 -17.14
N HIS A 233 23.14 -12.94 -16.10
CA HIS A 233 22.40 -11.90 -15.38
C HIS A 233 23.18 -11.29 -14.20
N GLU A 234 24.04 -12.07 -13.54
CA GLU A 234 24.89 -11.56 -12.45
C GLU A 234 26.02 -10.65 -12.98
N THR A 235 26.52 -10.87 -14.19
CA THR A 235 27.55 -10.01 -14.79
C THR A 235 27.01 -8.65 -15.26
N GLU A 236 25.70 -8.50 -15.48
CA GLU A 236 25.10 -7.19 -15.72
C GLU A 236 24.83 -6.41 -14.42
N ALA A 237 24.59 -7.08 -13.31
CA ALA A 237 24.40 -6.45 -12.00
C ALA A 237 25.72 -5.99 -11.36
N ASP A 238 26.84 -6.62 -11.68
CA ASP A 238 28.17 -6.26 -11.18
C ASP A 238 28.85 -5.12 -11.98
N LEU A 239 28.19 -4.61 -13.02
CA LEU A 239 28.70 -3.53 -13.89
C LEU A 239 27.98 -2.19 -13.73
N VAL A 240 27.17 -2.03 -12.67
CA VAL A 240 26.50 -0.76 -12.35
C VAL A 240 27.00 -0.18 -11.04
#